data_d0d74efc357ffdf940445078f9683fec
#
_entry.id   d0d74efc357ffdf940445078f9683fec
#
_cell.length_a   1.000
_cell.length_b   1.000
_cell.length_c   1.000
_cell.angle_alpha   90.00
_cell.angle_beta   90.00
_cell.angle_gamma   90.00
#
_symmetry.space_group_name_H-M   'P 1'
#
loop_
_entity.id
_entity.type
_entity.pdbx_description
1 polymer ?
#
loop_
_entity_poly.entity_id
_entity_poly.type
_entity_poly.pdbx_seq_one_letter_code
_entity_poly.pdbx_strand_id
1 'polypeptide(L)'
;VSAFEPPRYTTLTDVGVKRSHNQDACAAKPAVDAATYASCGHIFIVADGMGGHAVGEKASVKAVRDIPHLYQKHVHEGVAVALRRAFAETNAGIHEIGQQNPEFRGMGTTSTALILRPEGAWIGHVGDSRAYRIRGNTVEQLTFDHSWVWEIARRTGVDPDELGDFKRNVIIRSLGPDPEVEVDIEGPHPVQPGDVFLLCSDGLTGLVKPEEIGAIVNVLSLESAVRLLVHLANLRGGPDNITVILVRVPGGPQDADSHHRSSSPLARFRRTLSRHWPVWTILMGSAAALLSLLFHLQELKTVSLPLFLLASLIILVGIIGLVHSILRAPAETSGPDIPLTDPEMEQPRTLNIYRQHDCSITPERLNQFCEIEQQLITTLKEHNISVDWDTHAQLAAPADGDLRDAFRLRCEAILLLADAFHKARHKQESFQPSWTTPNQR
;
A
#
# COMPACT_ATOMS: atom_id res chain seq x y z
N VAL A 1 17.72 -20.43 7.56
CA VAL A 1 16.89 -19.47 8.31
C VAL A 1 17.18 -18.12 7.70
N SER A 2 16.26 -17.53 6.90
CA SER A 2 16.39 -16.17 6.41
C SER A 2 16.45 -15.25 7.63
N ALA A 3 17.40 -14.31 7.65
CA ALA A 3 17.49 -13.31 8.70
C ALA A 3 16.14 -12.56 8.76
N PHE A 4 15.66 -12.28 9.98
CA PHE A 4 14.50 -11.43 10.20
C PHE A 4 14.78 -10.05 9.62
N GLU A 5 13.97 -9.63 8.65
CA GLU A 5 14.05 -8.31 8.04
C GLU A 5 12.70 -7.59 8.27
N PRO A 6 12.69 -6.50 9.03
CA PRO A 6 11.46 -5.75 9.26
C PRO A 6 10.98 -5.07 7.97
N PRO A 7 9.66 -4.85 7.79
CA PRO A 7 9.14 -4.12 6.66
C PRO A 7 9.63 -2.67 6.67
N ARG A 8 9.87 -2.11 5.48
CA ARG A 8 10.07 -0.67 5.34
C ARG A 8 8.71 0.02 5.37
N TYR A 9 8.61 1.08 6.11
CA TYR A 9 7.37 1.85 6.18
C TYR A 9 7.67 3.35 6.25
N THR A 10 6.69 4.13 5.87
CA THR A 10 6.69 5.58 6.05
C THR A 10 5.27 6.05 6.35
N THR A 11 5.18 7.12 7.12
CA THR A 11 3.91 7.70 7.55
C THR A 11 3.94 9.19 7.30
N LEU A 12 2.83 9.76 6.88
CA LEU A 12 2.64 11.21 6.80
C LEU A 12 1.20 11.53 7.15
N THR A 13 1.04 12.55 7.98
CA THR A 13 -0.26 13.15 8.29
C THR A 13 -0.19 14.65 8.01
N ASP A 14 -1.22 15.20 7.42
CA ASP A 14 -1.34 16.60 7.01
C ASP A 14 -2.72 17.14 7.40
N VAL A 15 -2.77 18.40 7.82
CA VAL A 15 -4.02 19.03 8.22
C VAL A 15 -4.97 19.28 7.04
N GLY A 16 -4.46 19.21 5.82
CA GLY A 16 -5.20 19.60 4.62
C GLY A 16 -5.20 21.09 4.39
N VAL A 17 -6.05 21.54 3.47
CA VAL A 17 -6.12 22.94 3.04
C VAL A 17 -7.19 23.72 3.79
N LYS A 18 -8.29 23.06 4.19
CA LYS A 18 -9.49 23.74 4.74
C LYS A 18 -9.68 23.54 6.23
N ARG A 19 -9.04 22.55 6.82
CA ARG A 19 -9.14 22.28 8.26
C ARG A 19 -8.13 23.13 9.04
N SER A 20 -8.49 23.51 10.27
CA SER A 20 -7.60 24.25 11.18
C SER A 20 -6.86 23.32 12.15
N HIS A 21 -7.35 22.10 12.35
CA HIS A 21 -6.80 21.10 13.27
C HIS A 21 -6.75 19.75 12.59
N ASN A 22 -5.77 18.95 12.97
CA ASN A 22 -5.67 17.59 12.50
C ASN A 22 -6.32 16.66 13.52
N GLN A 23 -7.42 16.02 13.14
CA GLN A 23 -8.14 15.05 13.95
C GLN A 23 -7.76 13.60 13.60
N ASP A 24 -6.97 13.42 12.54
CA ASP A 24 -6.39 12.12 12.20
C ASP A 24 -5.29 11.74 13.18
N ALA A 25 -5.13 10.44 13.37
CA ALA A 25 -4.00 9.88 14.07
C ALA A 25 -3.52 8.59 13.37
N CYS A 26 -2.23 8.29 13.51
CA CYS A 26 -1.69 7.03 13.03
C CYS A 26 -0.60 6.50 13.97
N ALA A 27 -0.37 5.19 13.93
CA ALA A 27 0.74 4.58 14.65
C ALA A 27 1.33 3.41 13.85
N ALA A 28 2.64 3.23 14.00
CA ALA A 28 3.39 2.09 13.48
C ALA A 28 4.16 1.44 14.62
N LYS A 29 3.96 0.15 14.82
CA LYS A 29 4.68 -0.67 15.81
C LYS A 29 5.25 -1.91 15.10
N PRO A 30 6.38 -1.75 14.38
CA PRO A 30 7.06 -2.90 13.80
C PRO A 30 7.60 -3.81 14.91
N ALA A 31 7.56 -5.13 14.69
CA ALA A 31 8.22 -6.08 15.58
C ALA A 31 9.73 -5.82 15.58
N VAL A 32 10.34 -5.86 16.75
CA VAL A 32 11.76 -5.55 16.94
C VAL A 32 12.65 -6.76 16.64
N ASP A 33 12.09 -7.96 16.70
CA ASP A 33 12.79 -9.21 16.46
C ASP A 33 11.84 -10.30 15.92
N ALA A 34 12.41 -11.43 15.51
CA ALA A 34 11.68 -12.56 14.96
C ALA A 34 10.67 -13.17 15.96
N ALA A 35 10.95 -13.16 17.25
CA ALA A 35 10.06 -13.69 18.27
C ALA A 35 8.81 -12.81 18.44
N THR A 36 9.00 -11.51 18.50
CA THR A 36 7.90 -10.52 18.51
C THR A 36 7.10 -10.59 17.23
N TYR A 37 7.75 -10.75 16.06
CA TYR A 37 7.06 -10.94 14.79
C TYR A 37 6.20 -12.20 14.76
N ALA A 38 6.74 -13.32 15.24
CA ALA A 38 6.01 -14.58 15.30
C ALA A 38 4.83 -14.53 16.28
N SER A 39 4.95 -13.80 17.39
CA SER A 39 3.90 -13.73 18.42
C SER A 39 2.86 -12.65 18.16
N CYS A 40 3.27 -11.43 17.80
CA CYS A 40 2.39 -10.25 17.68
C CYS A 40 2.28 -9.72 16.24
N GLY A 41 3.32 -9.94 15.40
CA GLY A 41 3.40 -9.33 14.07
C GLY A 41 3.85 -7.86 14.09
N HIS A 42 3.86 -7.24 12.91
CA HIS A 42 3.99 -5.79 12.75
C HIS A 42 2.61 -5.16 12.74
N ILE A 43 2.42 -4.04 13.43
CA ILE A 43 1.13 -3.38 13.62
C ILE A 43 1.20 -1.98 13.02
N PHE A 44 0.26 -1.65 12.15
CA PHE A 44 0.06 -0.32 11.56
C PHE A 44 -1.40 0.06 11.69
N ILE A 45 -1.70 1.31 12.05
CA ILE A 45 -3.06 1.74 12.30
C ILE A 45 -3.24 3.22 11.92
N VAL A 46 -4.38 3.51 11.29
CA VAL A 46 -4.88 4.85 11.00
C VAL A 46 -6.24 5.01 11.65
N ALA A 47 -6.53 6.20 12.16
CA ALA A 47 -7.79 6.57 12.74
C ALA A 47 -8.12 8.01 12.37
N ASP A 48 -9.32 8.25 11.88
CA ASP A 48 -9.89 9.57 11.53
C ASP A 48 -10.88 9.98 12.59
N GLY A 49 -10.56 11.04 13.30
CA GLY A 49 -11.33 11.51 14.44
C GLY A 49 -12.51 12.39 14.04
N MET A 50 -13.70 12.05 14.49
CA MET A 50 -14.91 12.80 14.25
C MET A 50 -15.50 13.39 15.53
N GLY A 51 -16.12 14.56 15.39
CA GLY A 51 -16.73 15.30 16.49
C GLY A 51 -16.36 16.78 16.45
N GLY A 52 -17.12 17.63 17.13
CA GLY A 52 -16.83 19.07 17.16
C GLY A 52 -15.53 19.39 17.90
N HIS A 53 -14.75 20.35 17.39
CA HIS A 53 -13.50 20.86 18.01
C HIS A 53 -12.44 19.76 18.26
N ALA A 54 -11.71 19.80 19.38
CA ALA A 54 -10.63 18.88 19.71
C ALA A 54 -11.09 17.46 20.17
N VAL A 55 -12.35 17.12 20.00
CA VAL A 55 -12.93 15.88 20.55
C VAL A 55 -12.59 14.69 19.66
N GLY A 56 -12.64 14.87 18.33
CA GLY A 56 -12.25 13.84 17.37
C GLY A 56 -10.78 13.46 17.52
N GLU A 57 -9.88 14.43 17.69
CA GLU A 57 -8.45 14.19 17.94
C GLU A 57 -8.21 13.29 19.17
N LYS A 58 -8.94 13.49 20.26
CA LYS A 58 -8.81 12.63 21.45
C LYS A 58 -9.26 11.20 21.17
N ALA A 59 -10.31 11.02 20.35
CA ALA A 59 -10.79 9.70 19.98
C ALA A 59 -9.78 8.95 19.10
N SER A 60 -9.28 9.59 18.04
CA SER A 60 -8.32 8.98 17.11
C SER A 60 -6.99 8.65 17.81
N VAL A 61 -6.45 9.57 18.61
CA VAL A 61 -5.23 9.34 19.42
C VAL A 61 -5.42 8.18 20.39
N LYS A 62 -6.59 8.07 21.04
CA LYS A 62 -6.90 6.94 21.92
C LYS A 62 -6.95 5.63 21.14
N ALA A 63 -7.59 5.61 19.97
CA ALA A 63 -7.71 4.42 19.15
C ALA A 63 -6.34 3.89 18.70
N VAL A 64 -5.47 4.75 18.16
CA VAL A 64 -4.14 4.32 17.66
C VAL A 64 -3.17 3.93 18.79
N ARG A 65 -3.43 4.35 20.03
CA ARG A 65 -2.68 3.94 21.20
C ARG A 65 -3.19 2.63 21.79
N ASP A 66 -4.50 2.54 22.01
CA ASP A 66 -5.09 1.47 22.82
C ASP A 66 -5.30 0.19 22.02
N ILE A 67 -5.73 0.26 20.75
CA ILE A 67 -5.94 -0.94 19.90
C ILE A 67 -4.66 -1.79 19.79
N PRO A 68 -3.48 -1.24 19.41
CA PRO A 68 -2.27 -2.03 19.35
C PRO A 68 -1.86 -2.61 20.71
N HIS A 69 -2.05 -1.88 21.81
CA HIS A 69 -1.74 -2.33 23.15
C HIS A 69 -2.63 -3.50 23.58
N LEU A 70 -3.93 -3.35 23.42
CA LEU A 70 -4.91 -4.38 23.78
C LEU A 70 -4.79 -5.61 22.88
N TYR A 71 -4.54 -5.44 21.58
CA TYR A 71 -4.23 -6.55 20.68
C TYR A 71 -3.05 -7.37 21.18
N GLN A 72 -1.92 -6.74 21.50
CA GLN A 72 -0.74 -7.43 22.03
C GLN A 72 -1.01 -8.16 23.34
N LYS A 73 -1.85 -7.59 24.20
CA LYS A 73 -2.28 -8.20 25.46
C LYS A 73 -3.07 -9.50 25.24
N HIS A 74 -3.91 -9.53 24.21
CA HIS A 74 -4.86 -10.61 23.95
C HIS A 74 -4.46 -11.55 22.79
N VAL A 75 -3.33 -11.31 22.12
CA VAL A 75 -2.95 -12.06 20.89
C VAL A 75 -2.82 -13.58 21.12
N HIS A 76 -2.58 -14.01 22.37
CA HIS A 76 -2.56 -15.43 22.75
C HIS A 76 -3.91 -16.15 22.56
N GLU A 77 -5.00 -15.41 22.49
CA GLU A 77 -6.36 -15.93 22.21
C GLU A 77 -6.61 -16.14 20.71
N GLY A 78 -5.64 -15.78 19.84
CA GLY A 78 -5.73 -15.77 18.38
C GLY A 78 -5.99 -14.38 17.83
N VAL A 79 -5.47 -14.14 16.60
CA VAL A 79 -5.44 -12.78 15.99
C VAL A 79 -6.82 -12.15 15.86
N ALA A 80 -7.78 -12.90 15.29
CA ALA A 80 -9.14 -12.37 15.06
C ALA A 80 -9.86 -12.03 16.37
N VAL A 81 -9.71 -12.88 17.40
CA VAL A 81 -10.30 -12.66 18.72
C VAL A 81 -9.66 -11.45 19.40
N ALA A 82 -8.32 -11.39 19.38
CA ALA A 82 -7.57 -10.29 19.98
C ALA A 82 -7.89 -8.94 19.33
N LEU A 83 -7.98 -8.88 17.99
CA LEU A 83 -8.38 -7.66 17.28
C LEU A 83 -9.80 -7.24 17.67
N ARG A 84 -10.78 -8.14 17.58
CA ARG A 84 -12.17 -7.81 17.95
C ARG A 84 -12.26 -7.29 19.37
N ARG A 85 -11.57 -7.93 20.30
CA ARG A 85 -11.54 -7.51 21.70
C ARG A 85 -10.86 -6.15 21.89
N ALA A 86 -9.72 -5.92 21.22
CA ALA A 86 -9.01 -4.64 21.28
C ALA A 86 -9.86 -3.48 20.79
N PHE A 87 -10.57 -3.66 19.68
CA PHE A 87 -11.50 -2.65 19.15
C PHE A 87 -12.69 -2.43 20.11
N ALA A 88 -13.30 -3.49 20.63
CA ALA A 88 -14.44 -3.39 21.54
C ALA A 88 -14.08 -2.69 22.86
N GLU A 89 -12.95 -3.06 23.49
CA GLU A 89 -12.47 -2.42 24.72
C GLU A 89 -12.11 -0.93 24.47
N THR A 90 -11.51 -0.62 23.30
CA THR A 90 -11.22 0.76 22.91
C THR A 90 -12.50 1.55 22.68
N ASN A 91 -13.50 0.97 21.98
CA ASN A 91 -14.79 1.58 21.76
C ASN A 91 -15.46 1.94 23.10
N ALA A 92 -15.55 0.98 24.02
CA ALA A 92 -16.13 1.21 25.35
C ALA A 92 -15.44 2.36 26.08
N GLY A 93 -14.10 2.43 26.01
CA GLY A 93 -13.35 3.51 26.65
C GLY A 93 -13.51 4.87 25.98
N ILE A 94 -13.75 4.95 24.65
CA ILE A 94 -14.07 6.21 23.96
C ILE A 94 -15.51 6.62 24.32
N HIS A 95 -16.45 5.67 24.27
CA HIS A 95 -17.85 5.90 24.62
C HIS A 95 -17.99 6.44 26.05
N GLU A 96 -17.33 5.84 27.03
CA GLU A 96 -17.35 6.29 28.42
C GLU A 96 -16.88 7.75 28.57
N ILE A 97 -15.77 8.13 27.90
CA ILE A 97 -15.29 9.52 27.89
C ILE A 97 -16.33 10.46 27.28
N GLY A 98 -16.98 10.05 26.19
CA GLY A 98 -18.06 10.81 25.55
C GLY A 98 -19.29 11.01 26.43
N GLN A 99 -19.57 10.06 27.33
CA GLN A 99 -20.73 10.17 28.28
C GLN A 99 -20.41 11.01 29.53
N GLN A 100 -19.15 11.07 29.95
CA GLN A 100 -18.73 11.78 31.16
C GLN A 100 -18.81 13.31 31.02
N ASN A 101 -18.66 13.83 29.77
CA ASN A 101 -18.68 15.27 29.52
C ASN A 101 -19.62 15.61 28.35
N PRO A 102 -20.65 16.49 28.58
CA PRO A 102 -21.55 16.93 27.51
C PRO A 102 -20.81 17.55 26.30
N GLU A 103 -19.65 18.18 26.51
CA GLU A 103 -18.83 18.74 25.43
C GLU A 103 -18.19 17.66 24.54
N PHE A 104 -18.09 16.41 25.04
CA PHE A 104 -17.54 15.27 24.31
C PHE A 104 -18.61 14.38 23.68
N ARG A 105 -19.87 14.83 23.76
CA ARG A 105 -20.97 14.09 23.18
C ARG A 105 -20.81 13.91 21.68
N GLY A 106 -20.90 12.66 21.21
CA GLY A 106 -20.65 12.31 19.81
C GLY A 106 -19.18 12.18 19.45
N MET A 107 -18.28 12.13 20.45
CA MET A 107 -16.88 11.76 20.27
C MET A 107 -16.76 10.42 19.57
N GLY A 108 -16.05 10.37 18.47
CA GLY A 108 -15.88 9.14 17.70
C GLY A 108 -14.65 9.17 16.81
N THR A 109 -14.33 8.03 16.24
CA THR A 109 -13.24 7.90 15.28
C THR A 109 -13.44 6.67 14.40
N THR A 110 -12.96 6.71 13.17
CA THR A 110 -12.69 5.50 12.40
C THR A 110 -11.50 4.75 12.98
N SER A 111 -11.29 3.53 12.59
CA SER A 111 -10.02 2.84 12.82
C SER A 111 -9.80 1.73 11.82
N THR A 112 -8.65 1.74 11.15
CA THR A 112 -8.20 0.70 10.24
C THR A 112 -6.80 0.23 10.66
N ALA A 113 -6.72 -1.03 11.10
CA ALA A 113 -5.48 -1.64 11.57
C ALA A 113 -5.03 -2.76 10.61
N LEU A 114 -3.74 -2.79 10.30
CA LEU A 114 -3.05 -3.84 9.57
C LEU A 114 -2.09 -4.57 10.52
N ILE A 115 -2.24 -5.89 10.60
CA ILE A 115 -1.30 -6.75 11.31
C ILE A 115 -0.62 -7.67 10.30
N LEU A 116 0.70 -7.51 10.13
CA LEU A 116 1.49 -8.41 9.29
C LEU A 116 2.14 -9.49 10.15
N ARG A 117 1.81 -10.74 9.87
CA ARG A 117 2.29 -11.92 10.58
C ARG A 117 2.87 -12.95 9.61
N PRO A 118 3.56 -14.01 10.10
CA PRO A 118 4.07 -15.08 9.25
C PRO A 118 3.00 -15.78 8.42
N GLU A 119 1.78 -15.91 8.94
CA GLU A 119 0.65 -16.54 8.26
C GLU A 119 -0.05 -15.62 7.24
N GLY A 120 0.21 -14.32 7.27
CA GLY A 120 -0.39 -13.36 6.35
C GLY A 120 -0.75 -12.03 6.97
N ALA A 121 -1.48 -11.20 6.22
CA ALA A 121 -1.97 -9.89 6.64
C ALA A 121 -3.39 -10.02 7.22
N TRP A 122 -3.61 -9.43 8.38
CA TRP A 122 -4.91 -9.31 9.02
C TRP A 122 -5.35 -7.84 9.05
N ILE A 123 -6.62 -7.60 8.81
CA ILE A 123 -7.24 -6.29 8.86
C ILE A 123 -8.30 -6.27 9.97
N GLY A 124 -8.24 -5.24 10.83
CA GLY A 124 -9.33 -4.87 11.73
C GLY A 124 -9.85 -3.49 11.31
N HIS A 125 -11.18 -3.35 11.10
CA HIS A 125 -11.70 -2.15 10.46
C HIS A 125 -13.06 -1.71 11.01
N VAL A 126 -13.19 -0.39 11.25
CA VAL A 126 -14.43 0.34 11.52
C VAL A 126 -14.32 1.73 10.90
N GLY A 127 -15.29 2.14 10.08
CA GLY A 127 -15.37 3.46 9.46
C GLY A 127 -15.18 3.44 7.95
N ASP A 128 -14.64 4.51 7.40
CA ASP A 128 -14.36 4.71 5.96
C ASP A 128 -12.90 5.04 5.63
N SER A 129 -12.02 4.99 6.62
CA SER A 129 -10.58 4.88 6.39
C SER A 129 -10.27 3.55 5.72
N ARG A 130 -9.34 3.50 4.78
CA ARG A 130 -9.17 2.33 3.93
C ARG A 130 -7.80 1.66 4.09
N ALA A 131 -7.76 0.35 3.83
CA ALA A 131 -6.55 -0.42 3.62
C ALA A 131 -6.52 -0.97 2.19
N TYR A 132 -5.37 -0.85 1.53
CA TYR A 132 -5.13 -1.37 0.19
C TYR A 132 -3.90 -2.26 0.17
N ARG A 133 -3.89 -3.22 -0.75
CA ARG A 133 -2.70 -3.97 -1.15
C ARG A 133 -2.35 -3.62 -2.59
N ILE A 134 -1.11 -3.19 -2.82
CA ILE A 134 -0.54 -2.96 -4.15
C ILE A 134 0.41 -4.10 -4.46
N ARG A 135 0.10 -4.85 -5.52
CA ARG A 135 0.89 -5.99 -6.00
C ARG A 135 1.03 -5.92 -7.52
N GLY A 136 2.25 -5.70 -8.00
CA GLY A 136 2.47 -5.46 -9.43
C GLY A 136 1.62 -4.30 -9.93
N ASN A 137 0.83 -4.53 -10.97
CA ASN A 137 -0.05 -3.51 -11.55
C ASN A 137 -1.48 -3.50 -10.98
N THR A 138 -1.70 -4.15 -9.84
CA THR A 138 -3.03 -4.23 -9.23
C THR A 138 -3.05 -3.54 -7.87
N VAL A 139 -4.02 -2.67 -7.65
CA VAL A 139 -4.40 -2.14 -6.34
C VAL A 139 -5.69 -2.83 -5.92
N GLU A 140 -5.70 -3.40 -4.73
CA GLU A 140 -6.83 -4.10 -4.15
C GLU A 140 -7.23 -3.45 -2.83
N GLN A 141 -8.48 -2.98 -2.74
CA GLN A 141 -9.03 -2.47 -1.48
C GLN A 141 -9.42 -3.64 -0.58
N LEU A 142 -8.83 -3.71 0.61
CA LEU A 142 -9.03 -4.79 1.59
C LEU A 142 -10.11 -4.46 2.64
N THR A 143 -10.62 -3.24 2.68
CA THR A 143 -11.66 -2.79 3.59
C THR A 143 -12.95 -2.50 2.85
N PHE A 144 -14.06 -2.59 3.58
CA PHE A 144 -15.37 -2.16 3.10
C PHE A 144 -15.81 -0.93 3.92
N ASP A 145 -16.06 0.19 3.25
CA ASP A 145 -16.38 1.43 3.96
C ASP A 145 -17.72 1.31 4.71
N HIS A 146 -17.74 1.67 5.97
CA HIS A 146 -18.97 1.78 6.77
C HIS A 146 -19.60 3.16 6.56
N SER A 147 -19.96 3.45 5.31
CA SER A 147 -20.67 4.66 4.91
C SER A 147 -22.02 4.33 4.30
N TRP A 148 -22.93 5.32 4.31
CA TRP A 148 -24.28 5.15 3.79
C TRP A 148 -24.29 4.73 2.32
N VAL A 149 -23.42 5.29 1.51
CA VAL A 149 -23.29 4.96 0.07
C VAL A 149 -22.87 3.50 -0.13
N TRP A 150 -21.90 3.03 0.65
CA TRP A 150 -21.44 1.65 0.58
C TRP A 150 -22.49 0.65 1.09
N GLU A 151 -23.28 1.04 2.10
CA GLU A 151 -24.38 0.19 2.57
C GLU A 151 -25.48 0.05 1.50
N ILE A 152 -25.79 1.14 0.76
CA ILE A 152 -26.70 1.07 -0.39
C ILE A 152 -26.08 0.17 -1.48
N ALA A 153 -24.82 0.38 -1.84
CA ALA A 153 -24.10 -0.43 -2.82
C ALA A 153 -24.17 -1.93 -2.50
N ARG A 154 -23.95 -2.27 -1.22
CA ARG A 154 -24.04 -3.66 -0.74
C ARG A 154 -25.43 -4.25 -0.90
N ARG A 155 -26.49 -3.48 -0.63
CA ARG A 155 -27.88 -3.93 -0.74
C ARG A 155 -28.39 -4.01 -2.18
N THR A 156 -27.96 -3.08 -3.02
CA THR A 156 -28.45 -2.97 -4.40
C THR A 156 -27.59 -3.68 -5.44
N GLY A 157 -26.31 -3.95 -5.11
CA GLY A 157 -25.33 -4.47 -6.05
C GLY A 157 -24.79 -3.44 -7.05
N VAL A 158 -25.12 -2.15 -6.85
CA VAL A 158 -24.66 -1.03 -7.69
C VAL A 158 -23.31 -0.52 -7.15
N ASP A 159 -22.37 -0.19 -8.04
CA ASP A 159 -21.08 0.39 -7.62
C ASP A 159 -21.30 1.72 -6.88
N PRO A 160 -20.63 1.97 -5.73
CA PRO A 160 -20.72 3.23 -5.01
C PRO A 160 -20.44 4.46 -5.88
N ASP A 161 -19.58 4.34 -6.89
CA ASP A 161 -19.24 5.43 -7.80
C ASP A 161 -20.35 5.74 -8.81
N GLU A 162 -21.27 4.80 -9.04
CA GLU A 162 -22.43 4.96 -9.93
C GLU A 162 -23.66 5.53 -9.21
N LEU A 163 -23.66 5.59 -7.86
CA LEU A 163 -24.80 6.04 -7.07
C LEU A 163 -25.03 7.57 -7.07
N GLY A 164 -24.24 8.34 -7.84
CA GLY A 164 -24.44 9.78 -8.04
C GLY A 164 -24.23 10.64 -6.79
N ASP A 165 -25.07 11.69 -6.63
CA ASP A 165 -24.93 12.74 -5.61
C ASP A 165 -25.35 12.33 -4.18
N PHE A 166 -25.38 11.05 -3.85
CA PHE A 166 -25.59 10.65 -2.45
C PHE A 166 -24.47 11.18 -1.57
N LYS A 167 -24.81 11.59 -0.35
CA LYS A 167 -23.83 12.08 0.64
C LYS A 167 -22.82 10.97 0.95
N ARG A 168 -21.66 11.03 0.31
CA ARG A 168 -20.60 10.00 0.41
C ARG A 168 -19.96 9.95 1.79
N ASN A 169 -19.96 11.06 2.53
CA ASN A 169 -19.25 11.23 3.81
C ASN A 169 -20.16 10.97 5.03
N VAL A 170 -21.24 10.19 4.90
CA VAL A 170 -22.07 9.81 6.05
C VAL A 170 -21.62 8.47 6.56
N ILE A 171 -20.78 8.49 7.60
CA ILE A 171 -20.30 7.31 8.30
C ILE A 171 -21.47 6.74 9.12
N ILE A 172 -21.71 5.44 9.00
CA ILE A 172 -22.78 4.71 9.70
C ILE A 172 -22.26 3.85 10.84
N ARG A 173 -20.92 3.66 10.92
CA ARG A 173 -20.30 2.87 11.96
C ARG A 173 -18.93 3.46 12.31
N SER A 174 -18.72 3.78 13.59
CA SER A 174 -17.47 4.35 14.12
C SER A 174 -17.27 3.94 15.57
N LEU A 175 -16.07 4.08 16.09
CA LEU A 175 -15.77 3.87 17.50
C LEU A 175 -16.24 5.08 18.32
N GLY A 176 -16.91 4.83 19.43
CA GLY A 176 -17.25 5.80 20.48
C GLY A 176 -18.70 6.26 20.58
N PRO A 177 -19.44 6.59 19.49
CA PRO A 177 -20.84 7.07 19.61
C PRO A 177 -21.76 6.05 20.27
N ASP A 178 -21.63 4.78 19.94
CA ASP A 178 -22.44 3.69 20.48
C ASP A 178 -21.66 2.86 21.51
N PRO A 179 -22.33 2.28 22.50
CA PRO A 179 -21.68 1.46 23.54
C PRO A 179 -21.04 0.18 22.96
N GLU A 180 -21.60 -0.34 21.89
CA GLU A 180 -21.11 -1.52 21.17
C GLU A 180 -20.90 -1.19 19.71
N VAL A 181 -19.90 -1.82 19.09
CA VAL A 181 -19.58 -1.66 17.67
C VAL A 181 -19.25 -3.01 17.04
N GLU A 182 -19.81 -3.24 15.87
CA GLU A 182 -19.41 -4.37 15.03
C GLU A 182 -18.11 -4.04 14.30
N VAL A 183 -17.11 -4.93 14.45
CA VAL A 183 -15.77 -4.75 13.89
C VAL A 183 -15.56 -5.76 12.77
N ASP A 184 -15.22 -5.28 11.59
CA ASP A 184 -14.85 -6.14 10.49
C ASP A 184 -13.42 -6.65 10.72
N ILE A 185 -13.27 -7.97 10.79
CA ILE A 185 -11.97 -8.64 10.94
C ILE A 185 -11.79 -9.59 9.78
N GLU A 186 -10.77 -9.32 8.97
CA GLU A 186 -10.48 -10.13 7.80
C GLU A 186 -9.03 -10.61 7.78
N GLY A 187 -8.83 -11.79 7.20
CA GLY A 187 -7.51 -12.42 7.07
C GLY A 187 -7.50 -13.90 7.48
N PRO A 188 -6.33 -14.57 7.36
CA PRO A 188 -5.09 -13.98 6.85
C PRO A 188 -5.08 -13.86 5.32
N HIS A 189 -4.85 -12.66 4.80
CA HIS A 189 -4.60 -12.47 3.38
C HIS A 189 -3.18 -12.91 3.02
N PRO A 190 -2.98 -13.67 1.93
CA PRO A 190 -1.65 -14.09 1.51
C PRO A 190 -0.75 -12.88 1.20
N VAL A 191 0.46 -12.86 1.79
CA VAL A 191 1.45 -11.81 1.60
C VAL A 191 2.60 -12.34 0.74
N GLN A 192 3.07 -11.53 -0.20
CA GLN A 192 4.20 -11.83 -1.06
C GLN A 192 5.33 -10.80 -0.88
N PRO A 193 6.59 -11.21 -1.09
CA PRO A 193 7.70 -10.28 -1.12
C PRO A 193 7.48 -9.15 -2.14
N GLY A 194 7.65 -7.91 -1.71
CA GLY A 194 7.43 -6.73 -2.54
C GLY A 194 6.02 -6.16 -2.54
N ASP A 195 5.06 -6.82 -1.88
CA ASP A 195 3.74 -6.21 -1.64
C ASP A 195 3.91 -4.88 -0.91
N VAL A 196 3.09 -3.92 -1.30
CA VAL A 196 2.96 -2.67 -0.54
C VAL A 196 1.55 -2.57 -0.02
N PHE A 197 1.42 -2.37 1.29
CA PHE A 197 0.15 -2.04 1.92
C PHE A 197 0.07 -0.54 2.13
N LEU A 198 -1.11 0.02 1.87
CA LEU A 198 -1.42 1.42 2.15
C LEU A 198 -2.60 1.47 3.11
N LEU A 199 -2.47 2.23 4.20
CA LEU A 199 -3.58 2.63 5.05
C LEU A 199 -3.73 4.14 4.95
N CYS A 200 -4.97 4.62 4.85
CA CYS A 200 -5.22 6.07 4.75
C CYS A 200 -6.59 6.46 5.30
N SER A 201 -6.72 7.73 5.68
CA SER A 201 -8.02 8.37 5.91
C SER A 201 -8.71 8.73 4.58
N ASP A 202 -9.98 9.11 4.65
CA ASP A 202 -10.81 9.47 3.50
C ASP A 202 -10.33 10.73 2.78
N GLY A 203 -9.60 11.63 3.47
CA GLY A 203 -8.98 12.80 2.87
C GLY A 203 -8.01 12.51 1.73
N LEU A 204 -7.43 11.29 1.67
CA LEU A 204 -6.69 10.82 0.50
C LEU A 204 -7.63 10.29 -0.58
N THR A 205 -8.46 9.31 -0.23
CA THR A 205 -9.24 8.52 -1.20
C THR A 205 -10.43 9.25 -1.79
N GLY A 206 -10.86 10.33 -1.15
CA GLY A 206 -11.84 11.26 -1.72
C GLY A 206 -11.30 12.06 -2.91
N LEU A 207 -9.97 12.14 -3.08
CA LEU A 207 -9.31 13.02 -4.05
C LEU A 207 -8.32 12.32 -4.98
N VAL A 208 -7.69 11.22 -4.53
CA VAL A 208 -6.70 10.46 -5.31
C VAL A 208 -7.25 9.05 -5.56
N LYS A 209 -7.34 8.71 -6.85
CA LYS A 209 -7.91 7.43 -7.27
C LYS A 209 -6.98 6.25 -6.95
N PRO A 210 -7.51 5.05 -6.69
CA PRO A 210 -6.68 3.87 -6.42
C PRO A 210 -5.64 3.58 -7.51
N GLU A 211 -6.00 3.79 -8.79
CA GLU A 211 -5.09 3.56 -9.92
C GLU A 211 -3.91 4.52 -9.92
N GLU A 212 -4.11 5.77 -9.49
CA GLU A 212 -3.05 6.77 -9.34
C GLU A 212 -2.15 6.41 -8.16
N ILE A 213 -2.76 6.01 -7.04
CA ILE A 213 -2.04 5.55 -5.84
C ILE A 213 -1.07 4.42 -6.20
N GLY A 214 -1.57 3.38 -6.86
CA GLY A 214 -0.75 2.24 -7.25
C GLY A 214 0.35 2.59 -8.23
N ALA A 215 0.07 3.43 -9.25
CA ALA A 215 1.05 3.87 -10.23
C ALA A 215 2.20 4.64 -9.56
N ILE A 216 1.90 5.57 -8.64
CA ILE A 216 2.88 6.37 -7.89
C ILE A 216 3.75 5.48 -7.00
N VAL A 217 3.12 4.58 -6.22
CA VAL A 217 3.81 3.67 -5.28
C VAL A 217 4.74 2.69 -6.02
N ASN A 218 4.41 2.33 -7.25
CA ASN A 218 5.21 1.43 -8.07
C ASN A 218 6.50 2.06 -8.63
N VAL A 219 6.57 3.39 -8.73
CA VAL A 219 7.71 4.07 -9.37
C VAL A 219 8.57 4.88 -8.41
N LEU A 220 8.02 5.31 -7.28
CA LEU A 220 8.73 6.14 -6.31
C LEU A 220 9.23 5.34 -5.09
N SER A 221 10.15 5.93 -4.33
CA SER A 221 10.44 5.49 -2.96
C SER A 221 9.21 5.68 -2.08
N LEU A 222 9.11 4.94 -0.96
CA LEU A 222 7.97 5.08 -0.05
C LEU A 222 7.81 6.53 0.44
N GLU A 223 8.91 7.18 0.78
CA GLU A 223 8.94 8.56 1.28
C GLU A 223 8.45 9.55 0.22
N SER A 224 8.92 9.42 -1.03
CA SER A 224 8.49 10.26 -2.13
C SER A 224 7.04 10.00 -2.52
N ALA A 225 6.62 8.74 -2.49
CA ALA A 225 5.25 8.34 -2.81
C ALA A 225 4.24 8.94 -1.81
N VAL A 226 4.49 8.80 -0.50
CA VAL A 226 3.60 9.37 0.53
C VAL A 226 3.50 10.89 0.40
N ARG A 227 4.62 11.58 0.19
CA ARG A 227 4.62 13.04 0.01
C ARG A 227 3.83 13.46 -1.24
N LEU A 228 4.06 12.78 -2.37
CA LEU A 228 3.33 13.09 -3.61
C LEU A 228 1.82 12.84 -3.46
N LEU A 229 1.41 11.74 -2.81
CA LEU A 229 0.00 11.42 -2.56
C LEU A 229 -0.68 12.51 -1.73
N VAL A 230 -0.06 12.94 -0.63
CA VAL A 230 -0.58 14.03 0.23
C VAL A 230 -0.62 15.36 -0.54
N HIS A 231 0.43 15.68 -1.30
CA HIS A 231 0.43 16.89 -2.12
C HIS A 231 -0.65 16.88 -3.20
N LEU A 232 -0.88 15.75 -3.87
CA LEU A 232 -1.95 15.64 -4.87
C LEU A 232 -3.33 15.87 -4.25
N ALA A 233 -3.58 15.30 -3.06
CA ALA A 233 -4.83 15.53 -2.34
C ALA A 233 -4.98 17.02 -1.97
N ASN A 234 -3.93 17.66 -1.48
CA ASN A 234 -3.92 19.08 -1.16
C ASN A 234 -4.12 19.96 -2.41
N LEU A 235 -3.47 19.66 -3.54
CA LEU A 235 -3.62 20.37 -4.81
C LEU A 235 -5.04 20.25 -5.37
N ARG A 236 -5.72 19.15 -5.08
CA ARG A 236 -7.14 18.91 -5.46
C ARG A 236 -8.13 19.50 -4.47
N GLY A 237 -7.64 20.34 -3.55
CA GLY A 237 -8.46 21.15 -2.64
C GLY A 237 -8.35 20.80 -1.16
N GLY A 238 -7.81 19.64 -0.78
CA GLY A 238 -7.54 19.23 0.60
C GLY A 238 -8.63 19.58 1.61
N PRO A 239 -9.89 19.14 1.42
CA PRO A 239 -11.02 19.57 2.27
C PRO A 239 -10.94 18.98 3.67
N ASP A 240 -10.18 17.93 3.86
CA ASP A 240 -10.04 17.20 5.12
C ASP A 240 -8.59 16.94 5.50
N ASN A 241 -8.39 16.39 6.69
CA ASN A 241 -7.12 15.86 7.15
C ASN A 241 -6.71 14.67 6.25
N ILE A 242 -5.43 14.50 6.00
CA ILE A 242 -4.90 13.48 5.09
C ILE A 242 -3.84 12.68 5.82
N THR A 243 -4.10 11.43 6.09
CA THR A 243 -3.16 10.53 6.75
C THR A 243 -2.89 9.30 5.89
N VAL A 244 -1.60 8.99 5.71
CA VAL A 244 -1.13 7.90 4.86
C VAL A 244 -0.04 7.11 5.56
N ILE A 245 -0.16 5.79 5.56
CA ILE A 245 0.91 4.85 5.91
C ILE A 245 1.17 3.96 4.70
N LEU A 246 2.42 3.89 4.26
CA LEU A 246 2.88 2.88 3.30
C LEU A 246 3.79 1.88 3.98
N VAL A 247 3.56 0.59 3.76
CA VAL A 247 4.33 -0.51 4.33
C VAL A 247 4.74 -1.47 3.22
N ARG A 248 6.05 -1.62 2.96
CA ARG A 248 6.59 -2.54 1.96
C ARG A 248 7.12 -3.81 2.60
N VAL A 249 6.63 -4.94 2.14
CA VAL A 249 7.12 -6.27 2.55
C VAL A 249 8.50 -6.53 1.96
N PRO A 250 9.50 -6.98 2.76
CA PRO A 250 10.86 -7.22 2.29
C PRO A 250 10.97 -8.24 1.16
N GLY A 251 12.05 -8.17 0.37
CA GLY A 251 12.40 -9.15 -0.66
C GLY A 251 11.79 -8.90 -2.04
N GLY A 252 11.16 -7.76 -2.27
CA GLY A 252 10.66 -7.36 -3.59
C GLY A 252 11.74 -6.80 -4.53
N PRO A 253 11.46 -6.70 -5.85
CA PRO A 253 12.42 -6.19 -6.84
C PRO A 253 12.98 -4.80 -6.53
N GLN A 254 12.19 -3.91 -5.90
CA GLN A 254 12.61 -2.55 -5.55
C GLN A 254 13.55 -2.49 -4.34
N ASP A 255 13.58 -3.51 -3.49
CA ASP A 255 14.55 -3.59 -2.39
C ASP A 255 15.96 -3.91 -2.90
N ALA A 256 16.06 -4.55 -4.06
CA ALA A 256 17.33 -4.82 -4.73
C ALA A 256 17.99 -3.53 -5.26
N ASP A 257 17.21 -2.53 -5.68
CA ASP A 257 17.71 -1.28 -6.27
C ASP A 257 18.26 -0.30 -5.23
N SER A 258 17.75 -0.34 -3.98
CA SER A 258 18.23 0.54 -2.89
C SER A 258 19.63 0.13 -2.37
N HIS A 259 20.03 -1.13 -2.55
CA HIS A 259 21.37 -1.63 -2.22
C HIS A 259 22.36 -1.54 -3.40
N HIS A 260 21.92 -1.10 -4.59
CA HIS A 260 22.70 -1.15 -5.82
C HIS A 260 23.06 0.21 -6.41
N ARG A 261 23.58 1.16 -5.60
CA ARG A 261 24.45 2.21 -6.18
C ARG A 261 25.88 1.70 -6.52
N SER A 262 26.15 0.41 -6.34
CA SER A 262 27.41 -0.21 -6.79
C SER A 262 27.24 -1.71 -7.07
N SER A 263 26.70 -2.08 -8.21
CA SER A 263 26.87 -3.45 -8.71
C SER A 263 27.16 -3.44 -10.20
N SER A 264 28.31 -4.04 -10.53
CA SER A 264 28.83 -4.23 -11.88
C SER A 264 27.85 -4.98 -12.81
N PRO A 265 27.88 -4.74 -14.13
CA PRO A 265 27.00 -5.42 -15.10
C PRO A 265 27.09 -6.95 -15.08
N LEU A 266 28.20 -7.52 -14.59
CA LEU A 266 28.40 -8.96 -14.40
C LEU A 266 27.45 -9.59 -13.36
N ALA A 267 26.99 -8.85 -12.36
CA ALA A 267 26.08 -9.36 -11.35
C ALA A 267 24.63 -9.48 -11.86
N ARG A 268 24.20 -8.63 -12.79
CA ARG A 268 22.89 -8.73 -13.47
C ARG A 268 22.83 -9.96 -14.37
N PHE A 269 23.87 -10.22 -15.14
CA PHE A 269 23.96 -11.38 -16.03
C PHE A 269 23.89 -12.71 -15.24
N ARG A 270 24.52 -12.76 -14.07
CA ARG A 270 24.53 -13.95 -13.22
C ARG A 270 23.15 -14.28 -12.61
N ARG A 271 22.28 -13.28 -12.34
CA ARG A 271 20.91 -13.49 -11.81
C ARG A 271 19.94 -13.99 -12.88
N THR A 272 20.07 -13.51 -14.11
CA THR A 272 19.24 -14.00 -15.24
C THR A 272 19.57 -15.46 -15.55
N LEU A 273 20.85 -15.85 -15.44
CA LEU A 273 21.29 -17.23 -15.62
C LEU A 273 20.71 -18.17 -14.55
N SER A 274 20.64 -17.72 -13.28
CA SER A 274 20.17 -18.57 -12.17
C SER A 274 18.67 -18.83 -12.19
N ARG A 275 17.86 -17.94 -12.77
CA ARG A 275 16.39 -18.08 -12.82
C ARG A 275 15.95 -19.06 -13.92
N HIS A 276 16.73 -19.19 -15.01
CA HIS A 276 16.42 -20.05 -16.14
C HIS A 276 17.48 -21.14 -16.36
N TRP A 277 18.17 -21.54 -15.29
CA TRP A 277 19.24 -22.54 -15.37
C TRP A 277 18.81 -23.86 -16.06
N PRO A 278 17.55 -24.38 -15.91
CA PRO A 278 17.18 -25.62 -16.59
C PRO A 278 17.12 -25.46 -18.10
N VAL A 279 16.69 -24.29 -18.61
CA VAL A 279 16.63 -23.97 -20.04
C VAL A 279 18.06 -23.88 -20.62
N TRP A 280 18.96 -23.21 -19.89
CA TRP A 280 20.34 -23.07 -20.32
C TRP A 280 21.13 -24.41 -20.33
N THR A 281 20.85 -25.31 -19.37
CA THR A 281 21.47 -26.63 -19.35
C THR A 281 20.98 -27.49 -20.51
N ILE A 282 19.70 -27.41 -20.89
CA ILE A 282 19.20 -28.11 -22.09
C ILE A 282 19.83 -27.54 -23.35
N LEU A 283 19.95 -26.25 -23.50
CA LEU A 283 20.63 -25.63 -24.69
C LEU A 283 22.07 -26.02 -24.80
N MET A 284 22.84 -26.00 -23.69
CA MET A 284 24.25 -26.42 -23.68
C MET A 284 24.38 -27.91 -24.00
N GLY A 285 23.53 -28.76 -23.44
CA GLY A 285 23.54 -30.19 -23.75
C GLY A 285 23.20 -30.47 -25.20
N SER A 286 22.27 -29.73 -25.80
CA SER A 286 21.91 -29.85 -27.22
C SER A 286 23.07 -29.42 -28.13
N ALA A 287 23.79 -28.33 -27.81
CA ALA A 287 24.95 -27.90 -28.53
C ALA A 287 26.09 -28.93 -28.45
N ALA A 288 26.33 -29.52 -27.29
CA ALA A 288 27.33 -30.59 -27.11
C ALA A 288 26.97 -31.86 -27.89
N ALA A 289 25.70 -32.23 -27.97
CA ALA A 289 25.22 -33.35 -28.76
C ALA A 289 25.43 -33.13 -30.25
N LEU A 290 25.21 -31.92 -30.75
CA LEU A 290 25.46 -31.51 -32.14
C LEU A 290 26.96 -31.59 -32.49
N LEU A 291 27.81 -31.13 -31.56
CA LEU A 291 29.25 -31.21 -31.70
C LEU A 291 29.73 -32.69 -31.70
N SER A 292 29.16 -33.54 -30.87
CA SER A 292 29.44 -34.99 -30.87
C SER A 292 29.08 -35.63 -32.21
N LEU A 293 27.93 -35.24 -32.81
CA LEU A 293 27.54 -35.73 -34.14
C LEU A 293 28.53 -35.30 -35.22
N LEU A 294 29.02 -34.07 -35.16
CA LEU A 294 30.07 -33.59 -36.10
C LEU A 294 31.38 -34.39 -35.98
N PHE A 295 31.82 -34.71 -34.76
CA PHE A 295 33.02 -35.58 -34.56
C PHE A 295 32.76 -37.03 -35.02
N HIS A 296 31.52 -37.50 -34.88
CA HIS A 296 31.16 -38.83 -35.39
C HIS A 296 31.24 -38.89 -36.93
N LEU A 297 30.78 -37.84 -37.62
CA LEU A 297 30.85 -37.71 -39.09
C LEU A 297 32.29 -37.57 -39.60
N GLN A 298 33.21 -37.08 -38.74
CA GLN A 298 34.66 -37.02 -39.06
C GLN A 298 35.42 -38.28 -38.64
N GLU A 299 34.75 -39.39 -38.35
CA GLU A 299 35.32 -40.67 -37.93
C GLU A 299 36.10 -40.68 -36.61
N LEU A 300 36.05 -39.61 -35.82
CA LEU A 300 36.69 -39.47 -34.50
C LEU A 300 35.84 -40.16 -33.39
N LYS A 301 35.64 -41.50 -33.52
CA LYS A 301 34.77 -42.29 -32.66
C LYS A 301 35.20 -42.32 -31.19
N THR A 302 36.49 -42.18 -30.91
CA THR A 302 37.05 -42.15 -29.55
C THR A 302 36.63 -40.91 -28.74
N VAL A 303 36.27 -39.79 -29.40
CA VAL A 303 35.86 -38.54 -28.78
C VAL A 303 34.35 -38.35 -28.84
N SER A 304 33.71 -38.83 -29.93
CA SER A 304 32.26 -38.62 -30.14
C SER A 304 31.41 -39.34 -29.11
N LEU A 305 31.74 -40.58 -28.75
CA LEU A 305 30.87 -41.36 -27.80
C LEU A 305 30.86 -40.78 -26.37
N PRO A 306 32.05 -40.47 -25.74
CA PRO A 306 32.02 -39.85 -24.42
C PRO A 306 31.32 -38.47 -24.40
N LEU A 307 31.51 -37.68 -25.47
CA LEU A 307 30.84 -36.36 -25.56
C LEU A 307 29.33 -36.48 -25.71
N PHE A 308 28.84 -37.48 -26.43
CA PHE A 308 27.41 -37.78 -26.54
C PHE A 308 26.79 -38.20 -25.20
N LEU A 309 27.47 -39.04 -24.43
CA LEU A 309 27.02 -39.46 -23.10
C LEU A 309 26.95 -38.28 -22.13
N LEU A 310 27.97 -37.39 -22.14
CA LEU A 310 27.99 -36.20 -21.33
C LEU A 310 26.87 -35.21 -21.71
N ALA A 311 26.64 -35.00 -23.01
CA ALA A 311 25.56 -34.17 -23.52
C ALA A 311 24.19 -34.68 -23.09
N SER A 312 23.95 -35.99 -23.16
CA SER A 312 22.71 -36.63 -22.73
C SER A 312 22.47 -36.47 -21.24
N LEU A 313 23.53 -36.58 -20.41
CA LEU A 313 23.42 -36.36 -18.97
C LEU A 313 23.07 -34.90 -18.64
N ILE A 314 23.68 -33.93 -19.33
CA ILE A 314 23.38 -32.51 -19.12
C ILE A 314 21.94 -32.19 -19.51
N ILE A 315 21.41 -32.74 -20.61
CA ILE A 315 20.02 -32.57 -21.03
C ILE A 315 19.09 -33.16 -19.98
N LEU A 316 19.37 -34.36 -19.46
CA LEU A 316 18.57 -35.03 -18.44
C LEU A 316 18.46 -34.21 -17.15
N VAL A 317 19.58 -33.64 -16.68
CA VAL A 317 19.61 -32.75 -15.52
C VAL A 317 18.76 -31.50 -15.76
N GLY A 318 18.83 -30.93 -16.97
CA GLY A 318 18.00 -29.78 -17.36
C GLY A 318 16.49 -30.10 -17.37
N ILE A 319 16.12 -31.26 -17.89
CA ILE A 319 14.72 -31.74 -17.90
C ILE A 319 14.20 -31.96 -16.48
N ILE A 320 14.96 -32.60 -15.62
CA ILE A 320 14.60 -32.81 -14.21
C ILE A 320 14.41 -31.47 -13.50
N GLY A 321 15.31 -30.50 -13.72
CA GLY A 321 15.18 -29.15 -13.19
C GLY A 321 13.93 -28.43 -13.67
N LEU A 322 13.57 -28.57 -14.94
CA LEU A 322 12.38 -27.97 -15.53
C LEU A 322 11.10 -28.60 -14.97
N VAL A 323 11.02 -29.94 -14.91
CA VAL A 323 9.89 -30.66 -14.31
C VAL A 323 9.72 -30.27 -12.84
N HIS A 324 10.82 -30.18 -12.07
CA HIS A 324 10.78 -29.77 -10.68
C HIS A 324 10.29 -28.32 -10.52
N SER A 325 10.64 -27.41 -11.43
CA SER A 325 10.16 -26.03 -11.41
C SER A 325 8.66 -25.92 -11.74
N ILE A 326 8.15 -26.77 -12.65
CA ILE A 326 6.73 -26.85 -13.02
C ILE A 326 5.90 -27.45 -11.88
N LEU A 327 6.39 -28.53 -11.25
CA LEU A 327 5.70 -29.17 -10.12
C LEU A 327 5.68 -28.33 -8.85
N ARG A 328 6.59 -27.36 -8.71
CA ARG A 328 6.61 -26.39 -7.62
C ARG A 328 5.89 -25.09 -7.92
N ALA A 329 5.39 -24.89 -9.13
CA ALA A 329 4.44 -23.81 -9.39
C ALA A 329 3.19 -24.06 -8.52
N PRO A 330 2.73 -23.09 -7.72
CA PRO A 330 1.56 -23.29 -6.91
C PRO A 330 0.40 -23.64 -7.86
N ALA A 331 -0.19 -24.83 -7.65
CA ALA A 331 -1.41 -25.19 -8.34
C ALA A 331 -2.46 -24.16 -7.98
N GLU A 332 -3.12 -23.58 -8.99
CA GLU A 332 -4.40 -22.93 -8.79
C GLU A 332 -5.34 -23.99 -8.20
N THR A 333 -5.53 -23.93 -6.90
CA THR A 333 -6.49 -24.78 -6.22
C THR A 333 -7.89 -24.30 -6.58
N SER A 334 -8.47 -24.90 -7.61
CA SER A 334 -9.90 -25.06 -7.68
C SER A 334 -10.31 -25.87 -6.43
N GLY A 335 -11.02 -25.21 -5.53
CA GLY A 335 -11.53 -25.83 -4.31
C GLY A 335 -12.47 -27.01 -4.64
N PRO A 336 -12.59 -27.98 -3.73
CA PRO A 336 -13.44 -29.15 -3.94
C PRO A 336 -14.91 -28.74 -3.99
N ASP A 337 -15.62 -29.23 -5.01
CA ASP A 337 -17.08 -29.21 -5.08
C ASP A 337 -17.70 -29.89 -3.87
N ILE A 338 -18.32 -29.10 -2.98
CA ILE A 338 -19.18 -29.60 -1.92
C ILE A 338 -20.61 -29.60 -2.45
N PRO A 339 -21.33 -30.75 -2.38
CA PRO A 339 -22.71 -30.80 -2.87
C PRO A 339 -23.63 -29.95 -1.98
N LEU A 340 -24.34 -29.03 -2.58
CA LEU A 340 -25.39 -28.24 -1.97
C LEU A 340 -26.65 -29.12 -1.78
N THR A 341 -27.01 -29.42 -0.54
CA THR A 341 -28.39 -29.72 -0.15
C THR A 341 -28.67 -29.05 1.18
N ASP A 342 -29.32 -27.89 1.13
CA ASP A 342 -30.49 -27.53 1.93
C ASP A 342 -31.03 -26.16 1.49
N PRO A 343 -32.34 -26.03 1.23
CA PRO A 343 -32.96 -24.79 0.85
C PRO A 343 -33.35 -23.97 2.07
N GLU A 344 -33.34 -22.65 1.90
CA GLU A 344 -33.87 -21.63 2.82
C GLU A 344 -32.89 -21.08 3.90
N MET A 345 -31.86 -20.39 3.42
CA MET A 345 -31.48 -19.09 3.96
C MET A 345 -30.88 -18.30 2.79
N GLU A 346 -31.55 -17.27 2.32
CA GLU A 346 -30.96 -16.28 1.43
C GLU A 346 -29.74 -15.69 2.14
N GLN A 347 -28.57 -16.29 1.91
CA GLN A 347 -27.32 -15.65 2.24
C GLN A 347 -27.25 -14.37 1.40
N PRO A 348 -27.04 -13.22 2.02
CA PRO A 348 -26.83 -12.00 1.25
C PRO A 348 -25.69 -12.30 0.29
N ARG A 349 -25.92 -12.08 -1.02
CA ARG A 349 -24.90 -12.21 -2.05
C ARG A 349 -23.69 -11.44 -1.56
N THR A 350 -22.62 -12.14 -1.20
CA THR A 350 -21.34 -11.52 -0.88
C THR A 350 -20.87 -10.88 -2.16
N LEU A 351 -21.14 -9.58 -2.33
CA LEU A 351 -20.45 -8.74 -3.29
C LEU A 351 -18.97 -8.99 -3.07
N ASN A 352 -18.22 -9.13 -4.14
CA ASN A 352 -16.76 -9.16 -4.11
C ASN A 352 -16.34 -7.89 -3.34
N ILE A 353 -16.00 -8.06 -2.07
CA ILE A 353 -15.76 -6.98 -1.11
C ILE A 353 -14.51 -6.19 -1.53
N TYR A 354 -13.63 -6.84 -2.27
CA TYR A 354 -12.36 -6.29 -2.70
C TYR A 354 -12.49 -5.67 -4.08
N ARG A 355 -12.34 -4.35 -4.14
CA ARG A 355 -12.25 -3.64 -5.41
C ARG A 355 -10.82 -3.73 -5.93
N GLN A 356 -10.67 -4.28 -7.12
CA GLN A 356 -9.38 -4.37 -7.81
C GLN A 356 -9.33 -3.36 -8.94
N HIS A 357 -8.27 -2.56 -8.95
CA HIS A 357 -8.02 -1.55 -9.98
C HIS A 357 -6.69 -1.81 -10.66
N ASP A 358 -6.65 -1.65 -11.98
CA ASP A 358 -5.41 -1.67 -12.74
C ASP A 358 -4.65 -0.34 -12.55
N CYS A 359 -3.45 -0.42 -12.01
CA CYS A 359 -2.56 0.71 -11.83
C CYS A 359 -1.38 0.71 -12.82
N SER A 360 -1.53 0.03 -13.95
CA SER A 360 -0.56 0.06 -15.04
C SER A 360 -0.30 1.50 -15.49
N ILE A 361 0.93 1.79 -15.82
CA ILE A 361 1.32 3.09 -16.34
C ILE A 361 0.95 3.13 -17.82
N THR A 362 -0.01 3.99 -18.18
CA THR A 362 -0.47 4.18 -19.53
C THR A 362 -0.09 5.57 -20.06
N PRO A 363 -0.04 5.78 -21.39
CA PRO A 363 0.21 7.12 -21.94
C PRO A 363 -0.81 8.16 -21.48
N GLU A 364 -2.07 7.76 -21.31
CA GLU A 364 -3.14 8.65 -20.84
C GLU A 364 -2.85 9.12 -19.40
N ARG A 365 -2.41 8.20 -18.51
CA ARG A 365 -2.03 8.53 -17.13
C ARG A 365 -0.80 9.44 -17.11
N LEU A 366 0.19 9.19 -17.94
CA LEU A 366 1.34 10.07 -18.09
C LEU A 366 0.90 11.48 -18.51
N ASN A 367 -0.01 11.60 -19.51
CA ASN A 367 -0.53 12.88 -19.97
C ASN A 367 -1.29 13.63 -18.86
N GLN A 368 -2.10 12.94 -18.06
CA GLN A 368 -2.78 13.57 -16.90
C GLN A 368 -1.77 14.17 -15.92
N PHE A 369 -0.66 13.49 -15.65
CA PHE A 369 0.39 14.01 -14.78
C PHE A 369 1.17 15.16 -15.42
N CYS A 370 1.35 15.17 -16.75
CA CYS A 370 1.90 16.30 -17.45
C CYS A 370 0.99 17.54 -17.32
N GLU A 371 -0.32 17.39 -17.38
CA GLU A 371 -1.28 18.49 -17.17
C GLU A 371 -1.19 19.05 -15.74
N ILE A 372 -1.11 18.19 -14.71
CA ILE A 372 -0.91 18.62 -13.32
C ILE A 372 0.37 19.43 -13.18
N GLU A 373 1.47 18.96 -13.77
CA GLU A 373 2.74 19.67 -13.75
C GLU A 373 2.64 21.06 -14.40
N GLN A 374 2.01 21.16 -15.58
CA GLN A 374 1.83 22.44 -16.30
C GLN A 374 0.98 23.43 -15.50
N GLN A 375 -0.07 22.95 -14.84
CA GLN A 375 -0.89 23.77 -13.95
C GLN A 375 -0.07 24.30 -12.77
N LEU A 376 0.75 23.45 -12.14
CA LEU A 376 1.64 23.85 -11.05
C LEU A 376 2.68 24.88 -11.50
N ILE A 377 3.32 24.69 -12.66
CA ILE A 377 4.29 25.64 -13.22
C ILE A 377 3.63 27.01 -13.42
N THR A 378 2.42 27.03 -13.97
CA THR A 378 1.66 28.27 -14.20
C THR A 378 1.40 28.98 -12.87
N THR A 379 0.84 28.25 -11.90
CA THR A 379 0.52 28.80 -10.57
C THR A 379 1.76 29.33 -9.84
N LEU A 380 2.87 28.58 -9.86
CA LEU A 380 4.12 28.98 -9.20
C LEU A 380 4.72 30.24 -9.82
N LYS A 381 4.63 30.39 -11.15
CA LYS A 381 5.09 31.59 -11.87
C LYS A 381 4.19 32.79 -11.58
N GLU A 382 2.87 32.63 -11.59
CA GLU A 382 1.91 33.71 -11.28
C GLU A 382 2.11 34.26 -9.86
N HIS A 383 2.43 33.40 -8.91
CA HIS A 383 2.66 33.77 -7.51
C HIS A 383 4.13 34.10 -7.19
N ASN A 384 5.03 34.11 -8.17
CA ASN A 384 6.47 34.36 -8.01
C ASN A 384 7.12 33.46 -6.94
N ILE A 385 6.71 32.19 -6.86
CA ILE A 385 7.27 31.24 -5.92
C ILE A 385 8.62 30.73 -6.46
N SER A 386 9.64 30.79 -5.61
CA SER A 386 10.98 30.30 -5.95
C SER A 386 11.01 28.78 -6.06
N VAL A 387 11.45 28.27 -7.20
CA VAL A 387 11.61 26.85 -7.51
C VAL A 387 13.02 26.63 -8.06
N ASP A 388 13.58 25.47 -7.84
CA ASP A 388 14.80 25.02 -8.54
C ASP A 388 14.44 24.57 -9.96
N TRP A 389 14.41 25.56 -10.87
CA TRP A 389 14.04 25.34 -12.27
C TRP A 389 15.07 24.52 -13.04
N ASP A 390 16.34 24.50 -12.62
CA ASP A 390 17.39 23.72 -13.25
C ASP A 390 17.18 22.22 -12.96
N THR A 391 16.94 21.87 -11.72
CA THR A 391 16.57 20.48 -11.35
C THR A 391 15.25 20.07 -12.01
N HIS A 392 14.24 20.95 -12.03
CA HIS A 392 12.97 20.67 -12.71
C HIS A 392 13.20 20.39 -14.21
N ALA A 393 13.99 21.18 -14.90
CA ALA A 393 14.27 20.99 -16.33
C ALA A 393 14.96 19.64 -16.62
N GLN A 394 15.83 19.18 -15.70
CA GLN A 394 16.46 17.86 -15.82
C GLN A 394 15.45 16.73 -15.67
N LEU A 395 14.51 16.85 -14.70
CA LEU A 395 13.44 15.87 -14.48
C LEU A 395 12.38 15.86 -15.59
N ALA A 396 12.10 17.04 -16.16
CA ALA A 396 11.13 17.23 -17.23
C ALA A 396 11.66 16.85 -18.62
N ALA A 397 12.95 16.57 -18.75
CA ALA A 397 13.57 16.16 -20.02
C ALA A 397 12.91 14.87 -20.56
N PRO A 398 12.78 14.72 -21.88
CA PRO A 398 12.25 13.51 -22.48
C PRO A 398 13.05 12.28 -22.01
N ALA A 399 12.40 11.31 -21.42
CA ALA A 399 13.04 10.04 -21.09
C ALA A 399 13.20 9.23 -22.37
N ASP A 400 14.42 8.85 -22.70
CA ASP A 400 14.69 7.93 -23.81
C ASP A 400 14.26 6.51 -23.41
N GLY A 401 13.04 6.11 -23.80
CA GLY A 401 12.69 4.70 -23.99
C GLY A 401 11.56 4.12 -23.16
N ASP A 402 11.51 4.18 -21.82
CA ASP A 402 10.52 3.44 -21.04
C ASP A 402 9.45 4.38 -20.42
N LEU A 403 8.17 4.05 -20.70
CA LEU A 403 7.02 4.76 -20.16
C LEU A 403 7.04 4.83 -18.61
N ARG A 404 7.56 3.80 -17.96
CA ARG A 404 7.71 3.74 -16.50
C ARG A 404 8.71 4.78 -15.99
N ASP A 405 9.86 4.91 -16.64
CA ASP A 405 10.87 5.91 -16.28
C ASP A 405 10.38 7.33 -16.58
N ALA A 406 9.69 7.53 -17.70
CA ALA A 406 9.04 8.81 -18.02
C ALA A 406 8.03 9.21 -16.93
N PHE A 407 7.20 8.28 -16.49
CA PHE A 407 6.20 8.53 -15.44
C PHE A 407 6.88 8.80 -14.08
N ARG A 408 7.95 8.07 -13.73
CA ARG A 408 8.73 8.29 -12.51
C ARG A 408 9.31 9.69 -12.47
N LEU A 409 10.00 10.12 -13.54
CA LEU A 409 10.58 11.46 -13.63
C LEU A 409 9.50 12.55 -13.54
N ARG A 410 8.32 12.31 -14.13
CA ARG A 410 7.19 13.22 -14.04
C ARG A 410 6.68 13.34 -12.59
N CYS A 411 6.55 12.24 -11.88
CA CYS A 411 6.17 12.23 -10.47
C CYS A 411 7.20 12.99 -9.60
N GLU A 412 8.50 12.81 -9.86
CA GLU A 412 9.59 13.52 -9.16
C GLU A 412 9.55 15.03 -9.46
N ALA A 413 9.27 15.44 -10.72
CA ALA A 413 9.10 16.84 -11.10
C ALA A 413 7.90 17.48 -10.39
N ILE A 414 6.76 16.82 -10.38
CA ILE A 414 5.57 17.29 -9.66
C ILE A 414 5.86 17.41 -8.15
N LEU A 415 6.55 16.45 -7.57
CA LEU A 415 6.91 16.50 -6.15
C LEU A 415 7.78 17.71 -5.82
N LEU A 416 8.78 18.01 -6.65
CA LEU A 416 9.64 19.19 -6.50
C LEU A 416 8.81 20.50 -6.52
N LEU A 417 7.90 20.64 -7.49
CA LEU A 417 7.02 21.80 -7.62
C LEU A 417 6.03 21.92 -6.46
N ALA A 418 5.42 20.81 -6.06
CA ALA A 418 4.46 20.76 -4.96
C ALA A 418 5.10 21.09 -3.61
N ASP A 419 6.34 20.63 -3.37
CA ASP A 419 7.12 21.02 -2.19
C ASP A 419 7.38 22.52 -2.13
N ALA A 420 7.72 23.14 -3.27
CA ALA A 420 7.94 24.59 -3.34
C ALA A 420 6.64 25.34 -3.04
N PHE A 421 5.53 24.89 -3.60
CA PHE A 421 4.20 25.45 -3.37
C PHE A 421 3.78 25.34 -1.89
N HIS A 422 3.92 24.17 -1.30
CA HIS A 422 3.60 23.92 0.10
C HIS A 422 4.44 24.79 1.05
N LYS A 423 5.75 24.87 0.83
CA LYS A 423 6.65 25.72 1.61
C LYS A 423 6.29 27.22 1.52
N ALA A 424 5.88 27.68 0.35
CA ALA A 424 5.48 29.08 0.16
C ALA A 424 4.18 29.38 0.92
N ARG A 425 3.22 28.47 0.87
CA ARG A 425 1.94 28.57 1.57
C ARG A 425 2.12 28.63 3.08
N HIS A 426 2.89 27.73 3.68
CA HIS A 426 3.16 27.74 5.12
C HIS A 426 3.91 28.98 5.60
N LYS A 427 4.74 29.60 4.76
CA LYS A 427 5.36 30.89 5.09
C LYS A 427 4.35 32.05 5.17
N GLN A 428 3.28 31.99 4.38
CA GLN A 428 2.20 33.01 4.42
C GLN A 428 1.25 32.76 5.61
N GLU A 429 1.08 31.52 6.01
CA GLU A 429 0.23 31.13 7.15
C GLU A 429 0.93 31.26 8.52
N SER A 430 2.25 31.51 8.58
CA SER A 430 2.96 31.84 9.81
C SER A 430 2.61 33.28 10.24
N PHE A 431 1.38 33.47 10.68
CA PHE A 431 0.93 34.67 11.38
C PHE A 431 1.69 34.75 12.71
N GLN A 432 2.68 35.65 12.77
CA GLN A 432 3.24 36.05 14.04
C GLN A 432 2.22 36.98 14.71
N PRO A 433 1.54 36.56 15.79
CA PRO A 433 0.72 37.49 16.56
C PRO A 433 1.66 38.53 17.16
N SER A 434 1.64 39.75 16.65
CA SER A 434 2.24 40.90 17.32
C SER A 434 1.42 41.20 18.57
N TRP A 435 1.75 40.53 19.67
CA TRP A 435 1.26 40.95 20.99
C TRP A 435 1.95 42.26 21.34
N THR A 436 1.31 43.35 21.01
CA THR A 436 1.61 44.63 21.66
C THR A 436 1.19 44.48 23.13
N THR A 437 2.17 44.30 24.02
CA THR A 437 1.98 44.46 25.44
C THR A 437 1.31 45.82 25.70
N PRO A 438 0.18 45.92 26.40
CA PRO A 438 -0.36 47.19 26.84
C PRO A 438 0.67 47.81 27.81
N ASN A 439 1.16 49.00 27.47
CA ASN A 439 1.98 49.84 28.34
C ASN A 439 1.36 49.92 29.75
N GLN A 440 2.16 49.58 30.74
CA GLN A 440 1.94 50.02 32.09
C GLN A 440 1.83 51.57 32.14
N ARG A 441 0.70 52.05 32.60
CA ARG A 441 0.58 53.33 33.28
C ARG A 441 -0.14 53.11 34.59
#